data_71a5d49cf2dad5552e25ca518ef8b853
#
_entry.id   71a5d49cf2dad5552e25ca518ef8b853
#
_cell.length_a   1.000
_cell.length_b   1.000
_cell.length_c   1.000
_cell.angle_alpha   90.00
_cell.angle_beta   90.00
_cell.angle_gamma   90.00
#
_symmetry.space_group_name_H-M   'P 1'
#
loop_
_entity.id
_entity.type
_entity.pdbx_description
1 polymer ?
#
loop_
_entity_poly.entity_id
_entity_poly.type
_entity_poly.pdbx_seq_one_letter_code
_entity_poly.pdbx_strand_id
1 'polypeptide(L)' 'MKVTVRKEAGGGYSIYVPKKDLEARIVELADDRLWGSTATLDNGWQLELPDLPFDTRLPVTVEARRLAGD' A
#
# COMPACT_ATOMS: atom_id res chain seq x y z
N MET A 1 -4.09 -3.48 -9.92
CA MET A 1 -4.51 -4.54 -8.99
C MET A 1 -5.27 -3.92 -7.81
N LYS A 2 -6.24 -4.64 -7.29
CA LYS A 2 -7.02 -4.15 -6.16
C LYS A 2 -6.33 -4.55 -4.86
N VAL A 3 -6.12 -3.58 -3.98
CA VAL A 3 -5.46 -3.82 -2.69
C VAL A 3 -6.22 -3.12 -1.58
N THR A 4 -6.11 -3.64 -0.38
CA THR A 4 -6.67 -3.00 0.81
C THR A 4 -5.52 -2.45 1.63
N VAL A 5 -5.58 -1.14 1.91
CA VAL A 5 -4.57 -0.47 2.73
C VAL A 5 -5.07 -0.39 4.15
N ARG A 6 -4.24 -0.81 5.10
CA ARG A 6 -4.58 -0.79 6.52
C ARG A 6 -3.52 -0.05 7.30
N LYS A 7 -3.94 0.56 8.40
CA LYS A 7 -3.00 1.19 9.33
C LYS A 7 -2.63 0.19 10.42
N GLU A 8 -1.34 0.06 10.68
CA GLU A 8 -0.84 -0.84 11.72
C GLU A 8 -0.91 -0.20 13.09
N ALA A 9 -1.13 -1.02 14.12
CA ALA A 9 -1.30 -0.53 15.48
C ALA A 9 -0.08 0.22 16.01
N GLY A 10 1.12 -0.19 15.60
CA GLY A 10 2.36 0.46 16.03
C GLY A 10 2.81 1.61 15.13
N GLY A 11 1.96 2.03 14.21
CA GLY A 11 2.31 3.01 13.18
C GLY A 11 2.66 2.31 11.89
N GLY A 12 2.71 3.06 10.79
CA GLY A 12 2.96 2.47 9.48
C GLY A 12 1.70 1.87 8.87
N TYR A 13 1.89 1.18 7.75
CA TYR A 13 0.77 0.68 6.96
C TYR A 13 1.06 -0.71 6.43
N SER A 14 -0.01 -1.47 6.14
CA SER A 14 0.10 -2.77 5.49
C SER A 14 -0.82 -2.80 4.28
N ILE A 15 -0.49 -3.71 3.36
CA ILE A 15 -1.24 -3.92 2.12
C ILE A 15 -1.73 -5.36 2.11
N TYR A 16 -3.02 -5.53 1.84
CA TYR A 16 -3.60 -6.85 1.62
C TYR A 16 -4.04 -6.96 0.18
N VAL A 17 -3.64 -8.03 -0.50
CA VAL A 17 -4.01 -8.30 -1.88
C VAL A 17 -5.01 -9.45 -1.88
N PRO A 18 -6.33 -9.17 -1.94
CA PRO A 18 -7.35 -10.22 -1.80
C PRO A 18 -7.23 -11.33 -2.83
N LYS A 19 -6.91 -10.98 -4.06
CA LYS A 19 -6.82 -11.95 -5.14
C LYS A 19 -5.75 -13.01 -4.91
N LYS A 20 -4.71 -12.67 -4.17
CA LYS A 20 -3.60 -13.58 -3.88
C LYS A 20 -3.56 -13.99 -2.41
N ASP A 21 -4.50 -13.52 -1.62
CA ASP A 21 -4.53 -13.74 -0.18
C ASP A 21 -3.15 -13.46 0.43
N LEU A 22 -2.58 -12.34 0.04
CA LEU A 22 -1.23 -11.94 0.42
C LEU A 22 -1.29 -10.67 1.23
N GLU A 23 -0.57 -10.64 2.36
CA GLU A 23 -0.44 -9.45 3.17
C GLU A 23 1.03 -9.10 3.34
N ALA A 24 1.37 -7.83 3.20
CA ALA A 24 2.74 -7.35 3.36
C ALA A 24 2.71 -5.97 3.98
N ARG A 25 3.79 -5.61 4.66
CA ARG A 25 3.90 -4.29 5.28
C ARG A 25 4.63 -3.35 4.37
N ILE A 26 4.23 -2.07 4.41
CA ILE A 26 4.94 -1.03 3.69
C ILE A 26 6.16 -0.68 4.52
N VAL A 27 7.35 -0.83 3.93
CA VAL A 27 8.61 -0.54 4.61
C VAL A 27 9.21 0.78 4.16
N GLU A 28 8.77 1.31 3.02
CA GLU A 28 9.28 2.58 2.51
C GLU A 28 8.23 3.25 1.64
N LEU A 29 8.13 4.58 1.74
CA LEU A 29 7.29 5.40 0.89
C LEU A 29 8.19 6.42 0.20
N ALA A 30 8.13 6.49 -1.12
CA ALA A 30 9.05 7.32 -1.90
C ALA A 30 8.99 8.79 -1.54
N ASP A 31 7.79 9.31 -1.24
CA ASP A 31 7.59 10.73 -0.96
C ASP A 31 7.16 11.00 0.48
N ASP A 32 7.43 10.08 1.40
CA ASP A 32 7.02 10.18 2.80
C ASP A 32 5.52 10.37 2.99
N ARG A 33 4.74 10.03 1.97
CA ARG A 33 3.28 10.09 2.05
C ARG A 33 2.71 8.83 1.45
N LEU A 34 1.56 8.40 1.97
CA LEU A 34 0.94 7.16 1.54
C LEU A 34 0.33 7.28 0.14
N TRP A 35 -0.48 8.32 -0.08
CA TRP A 35 -1.24 8.45 -1.33
C TRP A 35 -0.44 9.24 -2.37
N GLY A 36 -0.57 8.80 -3.62
CA GLY A 36 0.13 9.43 -4.72
C GLY A 36 1.62 9.09 -4.77
N SER A 37 2.04 8.06 -4.06
CA SER A 37 3.45 7.71 -3.90
C SER A 37 3.66 6.23 -4.24
N THR A 38 4.92 5.86 -4.41
CA THR A 38 5.31 4.46 -4.58
C THR A 38 5.61 3.87 -3.21
N ALA A 39 4.96 2.76 -2.90
CA ALA A 39 5.16 2.04 -1.65
C ALA A 39 5.99 0.79 -1.91
N THR A 40 7.03 0.60 -1.12
CA THR A 40 7.83 -0.62 -1.16
C THR A 40 7.37 -1.52 -0.02
N LEU A 41 7.08 -2.77 -0.34
CA LEU A 41 6.58 -3.75 0.61
C LEU A 41 7.72 -4.62 1.12
N ASP A 42 7.52 -5.24 2.26
CA ASP A 42 8.55 -6.08 2.89
C ASP A 42 8.84 -7.37 2.11
N ASN A 43 7.98 -7.70 1.14
CA ASN A 43 8.22 -8.86 0.25
C ASN A 43 8.93 -8.45 -1.05
N GLY A 44 9.34 -7.18 -1.18
CA GLY A 44 10.05 -6.69 -2.34
C GLY A 44 9.18 -6.07 -3.43
N TRP A 45 7.85 -6.15 -3.27
CA TRP A 45 6.96 -5.53 -4.26
C TRP A 45 7.00 -4.02 -4.13
N GLN A 46 6.79 -3.34 -5.27
CA GLN A 46 6.60 -1.90 -5.30
C GLN A 46 5.26 -1.60 -5.96
N LEU A 47 4.44 -0.84 -5.27
CA LEU A 47 3.12 -0.47 -5.76
C LEU A 47 3.00 1.03 -5.85
N GLU A 48 2.40 1.49 -6.95
CA GLU A 48 2.02 2.89 -7.08
C GLU A 48 0.60 3.05 -6.57
N LEU A 49 0.44 3.84 -5.52
CA LEU A 49 -0.87 4.07 -4.90
C LEU A 49 -1.54 5.27 -5.54
N PRO A 50 -2.88 5.27 -5.62
CA PRO A 50 -3.60 6.40 -6.21
C PRO A 50 -3.45 7.65 -5.36
N ASP A 51 -3.70 8.80 -5.97
CA ASP A 51 -3.63 10.09 -5.31
C ASP A 51 -4.95 10.35 -4.59
N LEU A 52 -4.98 10.11 -3.28
CA LEU A 52 -6.16 10.32 -2.45
C LEU A 52 -5.84 11.36 -1.37
N PRO A 53 -6.87 11.97 -0.76
CA PRO A 53 -6.64 12.89 0.35
C PRO A 53 -5.90 12.22 1.51
N PHE A 54 -5.04 12.96 2.18
CA PHE A 54 -4.25 12.41 3.29
C PHE A 54 -5.12 11.92 4.44
N ASP A 55 -6.33 12.46 4.58
CA ASP A 55 -7.25 12.09 5.65
C ASP A 55 -8.21 10.96 5.25
N THR A 56 -7.91 10.26 4.14
CA THR A 56 -8.69 9.09 3.73
C THR A 56 -8.68 8.06 4.85
N ARG A 57 -9.87 7.58 5.22
CA ARG A 57 -10.01 6.63 6.32
C ARG A 57 -9.50 5.25 5.92
N LEU A 58 -8.84 4.58 6.85
CA LEU A 58 -8.34 3.22 6.67
C LEU A 58 -9.12 2.28 7.59
N PRO A 59 -9.34 1.04 7.19
CA PRO A 59 -8.87 0.44 5.94
C PRO A 59 -9.67 0.90 4.72
N VAL A 60 -9.02 0.88 3.56
CA VAL A 60 -9.69 1.25 2.31
C VAL A 60 -9.14 0.38 1.19
N THR A 61 -10.04 -0.02 0.27
CA THR A 61 -9.65 -0.81 -0.90
C THR A 61 -9.51 0.14 -2.09
N VAL A 62 -8.37 0.07 -2.77
CA VAL A 62 -8.07 0.96 -3.89
C VAL A 62 -7.42 0.17 -5.03
N GLU A 63 -7.40 0.76 -6.21
CA GLU A 63 -6.64 0.23 -7.33
C GLU A 63 -5.20 0.72 -7.21
N ALA A 64 -4.26 -0.19 -7.20
CA ALA A 64 -2.84 0.13 -7.19
C ALA A 64 -2.19 -0.49 -8.41
N ARG A 65 -1.07 0.10 -8.81
CA ARG A 65 -0.31 -0.39 -9.95
C ARG A 65 0.98 -1.03 -9.44
N ARG A 66 1.22 -2.29 -9.82
CA ARG A 66 2.46 -2.94 -9.43
C ARG A 66 3.58 -2.51 -10.37
N LEU A 67 4.62 -1.94 -9.80
CA LEU A 67 5.78 -1.45 -10.56
C LEU A 67 6.90 -2.47 -10.59
N ALA A 68 7.05 -3.26 -9.52
CA ALA A 68 8.09 -4.26 -9.42
C ALA A 68 7.65 -5.39 -8.50
N GLY A 69 8.28 -6.54 -8.64
CA GLY A 69 7.96 -7.72 -7.85
C GLY A 69 7.16 -8.73 -8.67
N ASP A 70 6.81 -9.82 -8.06
CA ASP A 70 6.08 -10.91 -8.74
C ASP A 70 4.59 -10.70 -8.73
#